data_aa794bd68cd52234abb6156109b1b989
#
_entry.id   aa794bd68cd52234abb6156109b1b989
#
_cell.length_a   1.000
_cell.length_b   1.000
_cell.length_c   1.000
_cell.angle_alpha   90.00
_cell.angle_beta   90.00
_cell.angle_gamma   90.00
#
_symmetry.space_group_name_H-M   'P 1'
#
loop_
_entity.id
_entity.type
_entity.pdbx_description
1 polymer ?
#
loop_
_entity_poly.entity_id
_entity_poly.type
_entity_poly.pdbx_seq_one_letter_code
_entity_poly.pdbx_strand_id
1 'polypeptide(L)'
;MSGAKGQFDAALIRRRCEETLWGPGGQSAEQRARLQEMEGYVRLLAPELSKLMPRMRDGMQGTARIVLRHTDELLNSDTASGDPARRLHDAGVNARALLSLLERPGELTPDADTVHARPVSDPDPR
;
A
#
# COMPACT_ATOMS: atom_id res chain seq x y z
N MET A 1 -3.77 4.83 20.46
CA MET A 1 -3.54 4.69 19.67
C MET A 1 -2.42 4.55 19.19
N SER A 2 -2.08 3.95 18.73
CA SER A 2 -0.85 3.74 18.34
C SER A 2 -0.38 4.74 17.37
N GLY A 3 0.83 5.14 17.49
CA GLY A 3 1.35 6.12 16.64
C GLY A 3 1.36 5.73 15.19
N ALA A 4 1.57 4.49 14.93
CA ALA A 4 1.57 4.06 13.57
C ALA A 4 0.25 4.27 12.92
N LYS A 5 -0.79 4.19 13.68
CA LYS A 5 -2.06 4.39 13.11
C LYS A 5 -2.33 5.80 12.81
N GLY A 6 -1.58 6.70 13.37
CA GLY A 6 -1.77 8.09 13.07
C GLY A 6 -1.33 8.47 11.69
N GLN A 7 -0.63 7.60 10.99
CA GLN A 7 -0.13 7.96 9.68
C GLN A 7 -1.20 7.96 8.61
N PHE A 8 -2.20 7.13 8.75
CA PHE A 8 -3.30 7.14 7.80
C PHE A 8 -4.52 6.48 8.43
N ASP A 9 -5.67 6.82 7.88
CA ASP A 9 -6.94 6.28 8.33
C ASP A 9 -7.34 5.14 7.40
N ALA A 10 -7.08 3.92 7.82
CA ALA A 10 -7.31 2.76 6.97
C ALA A 10 -8.79 2.60 6.61
N ALA A 11 -9.68 2.86 7.54
CA ALA A 11 -11.11 2.71 7.25
C ALA A 11 -11.58 3.70 6.21
N LEU A 12 -11.10 4.93 6.30
CA LEU A 12 -11.43 5.95 5.31
C LEU A 12 -10.88 5.57 3.95
N ILE A 13 -9.62 5.16 3.89
CA ILE A 13 -8.99 4.80 2.63
C ILE A 13 -9.74 3.63 1.98
N ARG A 14 -10.06 2.61 2.77
CA ARG A 14 -10.81 1.47 2.23
C ARG A 14 -12.14 1.91 1.65
N ARG A 15 -12.87 2.74 2.39
CA ARG A 15 -14.18 3.19 1.93
C ARG A 15 -14.04 3.98 0.62
N ARG A 16 -13.04 4.86 0.56
CA ARG A 16 -12.85 5.66 -0.65
C ARG A 16 -12.45 4.80 -1.84
N CYS A 17 -11.64 3.78 -1.63
CA CYS A 17 -11.29 2.84 -2.70
C CYS A 17 -12.53 2.11 -3.19
N GLU A 18 -13.37 1.68 -2.27
CA GLU A 18 -14.58 0.95 -2.66
C GLU A 18 -15.56 1.84 -3.38
N GLU A 19 -15.70 3.08 -2.95
CA GLU A 19 -16.54 4.02 -3.68
C GLU A 19 -16.03 4.24 -5.10
N THR A 20 -14.71 4.27 -5.25
CA THR A 20 -14.11 4.45 -6.56
C THR A 20 -14.34 3.25 -7.46
N LEU A 21 -14.20 2.06 -6.90
CA LEU A 21 -14.29 0.83 -7.70
C LEU A 21 -15.73 0.40 -7.98
N TRP A 22 -16.62 0.64 -7.03
CA TRP A 22 -17.98 0.11 -7.13
C TRP A 22 -19.05 1.16 -7.18
N GLY A 23 -18.69 2.42 -7.03
CA GLY A 23 -19.65 3.49 -7.03
C GLY A 23 -19.96 3.98 -8.43
N PRO A 24 -20.87 4.96 -8.55
CA PRO A 24 -21.23 5.52 -9.84
C PRO A 24 -20.03 6.19 -10.48
N GLY A 25 -20.00 6.21 -11.81
CA GLY A 25 -18.88 6.74 -12.53
C GLY A 25 -18.58 8.20 -12.31
N GLY A 26 -19.55 9.04 -12.35
CA GLY A 26 -19.32 10.46 -12.18
C GLY A 26 -18.81 11.14 -13.44
N GLN A 27 -18.66 12.45 -13.33
CA GLN A 27 -18.22 13.26 -14.46
C GLN A 27 -16.69 13.35 -14.49
N SER A 28 -16.18 13.88 -15.58
CA SER A 28 -14.74 13.94 -15.78
C SER A 28 -13.99 14.66 -14.68
N ALA A 29 -14.55 15.77 -14.19
CA ALA A 29 -13.89 16.50 -13.13
C ALA A 29 -13.86 15.69 -11.84
N GLU A 30 -14.93 14.97 -11.56
CA GLU A 30 -14.97 14.11 -10.39
C GLU A 30 -14.00 12.95 -10.54
N GLN A 31 -13.91 12.38 -11.73
CA GLN A 31 -12.98 11.29 -11.97
C GLN A 31 -11.55 11.74 -11.78
N ARG A 32 -11.23 12.95 -12.22
CA ARG A 32 -9.88 13.47 -12.05
C ARG A 32 -9.56 13.69 -10.58
N ALA A 33 -10.51 14.22 -9.83
CA ALA A 33 -10.31 14.42 -8.40
C ALA A 33 -10.13 13.09 -7.68
N ARG A 34 -10.91 12.09 -8.05
CA ARG A 34 -10.78 10.78 -7.48
C ARG A 34 -9.44 10.13 -7.84
N LEU A 35 -9.00 10.33 -9.07
CA LEU A 35 -7.71 9.79 -9.48
C LEU A 35 -6.60 10.38 -8.63
N GLN A 36 -6.62 11.69 -8.41
CA GLN A 36 -5.64 12.34 -7.57
C GLN A 36 -5.68 11.78 -6.16
N GLU A 37 -6.88 11.56 -5.65
CA GLU A 37 -7.05 10.99 -4.31
C GLU A 37 -6.46 9.59 -4.24
N MET A 38 -6.80 8.74 -5.21
CA MET A 38 -6.30 7.35 -5.20
C MET A 38 -4.78 7.30 -5.34
N GLU A 39 -4.22 8.14 -6.21
CA GLU A 39 -2.78 8.20 -6.37
C GLU A 39 -2.11 8.73 -5.11
N GLY A 40 -2.76 9.64 -4.40
CA GLY A 40 -2.27 10.11 -3.11
C GLY A 40 -2.20 8.97 -2.10
N TYR A 41 -3.21 8.14 -2.05
CA TYR A 41 -3.18 6.98 -1.15
C TYR A 41 -2.07 6.00 -1.56
N VAL A 42 -1.91 5.77 -2.85
CA VAL A 42 -0.84 4.88 -3.32
C VAL A 42 0.52 5.42 -2.88
N ARG A 43 0.75 6.73 -3.03
CA ARG A 43 2.02 7.33 -2.61
C ARG A 43 2.22 7.29 -1.10
N LEU A 44 1.13 7.31 -0.35
CA LEU A 44 1.20 7.21 1.10
C LEU A 44 1.52 5.80 1.56
N LEU A 45 0.87 4.81 0.94
CA LEU A 45 0.93 3.43 1.42
C LEU A 45 2.11 2.64 0.89
N ALA A 46 2.55 2.92 -0.33
CA ALA A 46 3.61 2.13 -0.94
C ALA A 46 4.92 2.15 -0.13
N PRO A 47 5.38 3.29 0.38
CA PRO A 47 6.60 3.27 1.17
C PRO A 47 6.45 2.45 2.45
N GLU A 48 5.26 2.44 3.04
CA GLU A 48 5.02 1.66 4.24
C GLU A 48 5.11 0.18 3.95
N LEU A 49 4.58 -0.24 2.81
CA LEU A 49 4.68 -1.63 2.41
C LEU A 49 6.12 -2.01 2.11
N SER A 50 6.87 -1.12 1.46
CA SER A 50 8.27 -1.37 1.18
C SER A 50 9.07 -1.59 2.46
N LYS A 51 8.77 -0.83 3.50
CA LYS A 51 9.44 -1.00 4.78
C LYS A 51 9.10 -2.32 5.44
N LEU A 52 7.87 -2.78 5.25
CA LEU A 52 7.42 -4.00 5.89
C LEU A 52 7.86 -5.25 5.14
N MET A 53 8.10 -5.13 3.85
CA MET A 53 8.33 -6.28 2.99
C MET A 53 9.47 -7.20 3.44
N PRO A 54 10.61 -6.69 3.93
CA PRO A 54 11.68 -7.58 4.35
C PRO A 54 11.31 -8.51 5.50
N ARG A 55 10.28 -8.16 6.24
CA ARG A 55 9.83 -9.00 7.35
C ARG A 55 8.74 -10.00 6.97
N MET A 56 8.27 -9.92 5.74
CA MET A 56 7.23 -10.81 5.26
C MET A 56 7.82 -12.14 4.84
N ARG A 57 7.02 -13.19 4.93
CA ARG A 57 7.43 -14.49 4.43
C ARG A 57 7.45 -14.49 2.92
N ASP A 58 8.16 -15.44 2.35
CA ASP A 58 8.46 -15.46 0.91
C ASP A 58 7.23 -15.29 0.03
N GLY A 59 6.17 -16.00 0.34
CA GLY A 59 4.95 -15.88 -0.47
C GLY A 59 4.37 -14.49 -0.42
N MET A 60 4.31 -13.90 0.77
CA MET A 60 3.78 -12.56 0.91
C MET A 60 4.74 -11.53 0.33
N GLN A 61 6.04 -11.76 0.43
CA GLN A 61 6.99 -10.87 -0.21
C GLN A 61 6.78 -10.84 -1.72
N GLY A 62 6.53 -12.00 -2.31
CA GLY A 62 6.27 -12.07 -3.74
C GLY A 62 5.06 -11.26 -4.13
N THR A 63 3.98 -11.40 -3.36
CA THR A 63 2.77 -10.63 -3.61
C THR A 63 3.03 -9.14 -3.45
N ALA A 64 3.72 -8.75 -2.39
CA ALA A 64 4.01 -7.34 -2.15
C ALA A 64 4.86 -6.78 -3.27
N ARG A 65 5.83 -7.56 -3.75
CA ARG A 65 6.70 -7.11 -4.83
C ARG A 65 5.92 -6.84 -6.11
N ILE A 66 4.94 -7.69 -6.40
CA ILE A 66 4.10 -7.51 -7.58
C ILE A 66 3.27 -6.24 -7.43
N VAL A 67 2.68 -6.03 -6.26
CA VAL A 67 1.85 -4.85 -6.04
C VAL A 67 2.70 -3.59 -6.13
N LEU A 68 3.91 -3.61 -5.57
CA LEU A 68 4.79 -2.45 -5.64
C LEU A 68 5.26 -2.18 -7.06
N ARG A 69 5.45 -3.23 -7.87
CA ARG A 69 5.78 -3.02 -9.27
C ARG A 69 4.62 -2.36 -10.01
N HIS A 70 3.40 -2.79 -9.74
CA HIS A 70 2.23 -2.14 -10.35
C HIS A 70 2.13 -0.69 -9.90
N THR A 71 2.51 -0.41 -8.66
CA THR A 71 2.54 0.97 -8.16
C THR A 71 3.51 1.81 -8.99
N ASP A 72 4.71 1.29 -9.22
CA ASP A 72 5.69 2.02 -10.00
C ASP A 72 5.20 2.28 -11.42
N GLU A 73 4.59 1.27 -12.02
CA GLU A 73 4.07 1.42 -13.36
C GLU A 73 2.97 2.47 -13.42
N LEU A 74 2.09 2.45 -12.42
CA LEU A 74 1.01 3.40 -12.37
C LEU A 74 1.51 4.83 -12.22
N LEU A 75 2.44 5.04 -11.30
CA LEU A 75 2.90 6.40 -10.99
C LEU A 75 3.84 6.95 -12.06
N ASN A 76 4.50 6.07 -12.80
CA ASN A 76 5.43 6.49 -13.82
C ASN A 76 4.86 6.51 -15.23
N SER A 77 3.63 6.05 -15.40
CA SER A 77 3.07 6.02 -16.73
C SER A 77 2.65 7.41 -17.18
N ASP A 78 2.63 7.60 -18.49
CA ASP A 78 2.23 8.85 -19.07
C ASP A 78 0.72 8.99 -18.96
N THR A 79 0.27 9.97 -18.19
CA THR A 79 -1.15 10.16 -17.98
C THR A 79 -1.88 10.65 -19.20
N ALA A 80 -1.14 11.19 -20.17
CA ALA A 80 -1.79 11.74 -21.34
C ALA A 80 -2.23 10.67 -22.31
N SER A 81 -1.70 9.47 -22.20
CA SER A 81 -1.94 8.46 -23.21
C SER A 81 -2.95 7.42 -22.83
N GLY A 82 -3.52 7.45 -21.67
CA GLY A 82 -4.40 6.39 -21.24
C GLY A 82 -5.85 6.80 -21.13
N ASP A 83 -6.71 5.82 -20.99
CA ASP A 83 -8.11 6.04 -20.72
C ASP A 83 -8.24 6.48 -19.24
N PRO A 84 -8.79 7.66 -18.98
CA PRO A 84 -8.89 8.14 -17.60
C PRO A 84 -9.68 7.22 -16.69
N ALA A 85 -10.74 6.60 -17.19
CA ALA A 85 -11.52 5.70 -16.35
C ALA A 85 -10.73 4.46 -15.99
N ARG A 86 -9.95 3.95 -16.92
CA ARG A 86 -9.12 2.79 -16.64
C ARG A 86 -8.03 3.13 -15.65
N ARG A 87 -7.43 4.30 -15.80
CA ARG A 87 -6.38 4.72 -14.88
C ARG A 87 -6.94 4.88 -13.47
N LEU A 88 -8.15 5.43 -13.36
CA LEU A 88 -8.79 5.58 -12.07
C LEU A 88 -9.05 4.23 -11.44
N HIS A 89 -9.56 3.28 -12.23
CA HIS A 89 -9.80 1.94 -11.73
C HIS A 89 -8.50 1.29 -11.25
N ASP A 90 -7.44 1.40 -12.05
CA ASP A 90 -6.16 0.81 -11.69
C ASP A 90 -5.59 1.43 -10.42
N ALA A 91 -5.74 2.74 -10.26
CA ALA A 91 -5.28 3.40 -9.05
C ALA A 91 -6.05 2.93 -7.83
N GLY A 92 -7.38 2.77 -7.96
CA GLY A 92 -8.19 2.27 -6.87
C GLY A 92 -7.84 0.85 -6.49
N VAL A 93 -7.63 -0.01 -7.46
CA VAL A 93 -7.23 -1.39 -7.21
C VAL A 93 -5.88 -1.42 -6.51
N ASN A 94 -4.94 -0.61 -6.98
CA ASN A 94 -3.60 -0.60 -6.41
C ASN A 94 -3.61 -0.08 -4.97
N ALA A 95 -4.35 0.99 -4.71
CA ALA A 95 -4.46 1.53 -3.36
C ALA A 95 -5.07 0.51 -2.42
N ARG A 96 -6.12 -0.17 -2.86
CA ARG A 96 -6.78 -1.17 -2.04
C ARG A 96 -5.86 -2.36 -1.76
N ALA A 97 -5.09 -2.79 -2.76
CA ALA A 97 -4.16 -3.89 -2.59
C ALA A 97 -3.06 -3.54 -1.59
N LEU A 98 -2.52 -2.33 -1.69
CA LEU A 98 -1.51 -1.88 -0.74
C LEU A 98 -2.06 -1.87 0.68
N LEU A 99 -3.26 -1.34 0.84
CA LEU A 99 -3.87 -1.28 2.16
C LEU A 99 -4.12 -2.67 2.72
N SER A 100 -4.61 -3.57 1.89
CA SER A 100 -4.91 -4.94 2.33
C SER A 100 -3.64 -5.65 2.80
N LEU A 101 -2.54 -5.47 2.09
CA LEU A 101 -1.28 -6.09 2.49
C LEU A 101 -0.75 -5.49 3.78
N LEU A 102 -0.93 -4.19 3.98
CA LEU A 102 -0.51 -3.57 5.23
C LEU A 102 -1.33 -4.03 6.41
N GLU A 103 -2.62 -4.27 6.20
CA GLU A 103 -3.48 -4.71 7.27
C GLU A 103 -3.34 -6.19 7.56
N ARG A 104 -3.02 -6.98 6.55
CA ARG A 104 -2.90 -8.42 6.69
C ARG A 104 -1.62 -8.91 6.02
N PRO A 105 -0.48 -8.55 6.60
CA PRO A 105 0.79 -8.90 5.98
C PRO A 105 1.17 -10.37 6.16
N GLY A 106 0.36 -11.11 6.85
CA GLY A 106 0.71 -12.48 7.18
C GLY A 106 1.66 -12.51 8.38
N GLU A 107 2.28 -13.62 8.58
CA GLU A 107 3.19 -13.79 9.69
C GLU A 107 4.49 -13.04 9.39
N LEU A 108 4.90 -12.19 10.29
CA LEU A 108 6.09 -11.39 10.07
C LEU A 108 7.27 -11.91 10.88
N THR A 109 8.45 -11.80 10.30
CA THR A 109 9.66 -12.11 11.03
C THR A 109 10.11 -10.86 11.80
N PRO A 110 10.94 -11.01 12.83
CA PRO A 110 11.40 -9.84 13.55
C PRO A 110 12.23 -8.94 12.66
N ASP A 111 12.15 -7.65 12.95
CA ASP A 111 12.96 -6.68 12.26
C ASP A 111 14.42 -6.94 12.58
N ALA A 112 15.29 -6.82 11.60
CA ALA A 112 16.70 -7.03 11.81
C ALA A 112 17.28 -6.11 12.88
N ASP A 113 16.81 -4.89 12.94
CA ASP A 113 17.28 -3.97 13.97
C ASP A 113 16.85 -4.43 15.34
N THR A 114 15.66 -4.95 15.46
CA THR A 114 15.18 -5.50 16.71
C THR A 114 16.01 -6.69 17.14
N VAL A 115 16.34 -7.51 16.19
CA VAL A 115 17.16 -8.68 16.48
C VAL A 115 18.53 -8.25 16.98
N HIS A 116 19.12 -7.27 16.36
CA HIS A 116 20.40 -6.78 16.79
C HIS A 116 20.34 -6.17 18.18
N ALA A 117 19.28 -5.52 18.49
CA ALA A 117 19.16 -4.92 19.81
C ALA A 117 18.99 -5.94 20.89
N ARG A 118 18.36 -7.06 20.58
CA ARG A 118 18.10 -8.03 21.59
C ARG A 118 19.23 -8.87 21.95
N PRO A 119 20.02 -9.27 21.07
CA PRO A 119 20.96 -10.30 21.33
C PRO A 119 21.90 -10.06 22.38
N VAL A 120 22.09 -8.94 22.56
CA VAL A 120 22.94 -8.74 23.56
C VAL A 120 22.61 -9.44 24.71
N SER A 121 21.50 -9.60 24.86
CA SER A 121 21.15 -10.24 25.97
C SER A 121 21.27 -11.57 25.90
N ASP A 122 21.46 -12.02 25.17
CA ASP A 122 21.45 -13.33 25.26
C ASP A 122 22.40 -13.97 25.50
N PRO A 123 22.75 -14.20 25.81
CA PRO A 123 23.45 -14.85 25.99
C PRO A 123 23.79 -15.75 26.42
N ASP A 124 23.56 -15.73 26.41
CA ASP A 124 23.85 -16.51 26.78
C ASP A 124 24.52 -17.00 27.22
N PRO A 125 24.67 -17.07 27.45
CA PRO A 125 25.48 -17.46 27.79
C PRO A 125 25.94 -18.53 27.93
N ARG A 126 26.15 -18.75 27.77
CA ARG A 126 26.53 -19.55 27.83
C ARG A 126 26.95 -20.16 28.03
#